data_41440a6c8e2fccf3d700f8a5c850050d
#
_entry.id   41440a6c8e2fccf3d700f8a5c850050d
#
_cell.length_a   1.000
_cell.length_b   1.000
_cell.length_c   1.000
_cell.angle_alpha   90.00
_cell.angle_beta   90.00
_cell.angle_gamma   90.00
#
_symmetry.space_group_name_H-M   'P 1'
#
loop_
_entity.id
_entity.type
_entity.pdbx_description
1 polymer ?
#
loop_
_entity_poly.entity_id
_entity_poly.type
_entity_poly.pdbx_seq_one_letter_code
_entity_poly.pdbx_strand_id
1 'polypeptide(L)'
;VLASNSPRRQELIGQLGLKCRTYVIKGIEEKYAEDTPIDDISLCISKVKAEAYRRIITGNQLVITADTIVICDGEALGKPKDDDEAVEMLRKLSGKTHKVVTGVTITTKNRTSSFKVTTDVEFDEMSDEEIKYYVEKFHPTDKAGAYGIQEWIGCIGVKGINGSFYNV
;
A
#
# COMPACT_ATOMS: atom_id res chain seq x y z
N VAL A 1 8.66 -16.63 0.98
CA VAL A 1 8.93 -15.70 -0.13
C VAL A 1 8.04 -14.47 0.04
N LEU A 2 8.63 -13.28 -0.06
CA LEU A 2 7.88 -12.03 -0.17
C LEU A 2 7.74 -11.66 -1.65
N ALA A 3 6.51 -11.57 -2.12
CA ALA A 3 6.17 -11.23 -3.49
C ALA A 3 6.01 -9.70 -3.66
N SER A 4 7.03 -8.94 -3.28
CA SER A 4 6.97 -7.49 -3.32
C SER A 4 8.35 -6.85 -3.48
N ASN A 5 8.44 -5.84 -4.34
CA ASN A 5 9.60 -4.97 -4.47
C ASN A 5 9.55 -3.77 -3.49
N SER A 6 8.48 -3.62 -2.72
CA SER A 6 8.36 -2.50 -1.77
C SER A 6 9.43 -2.59 -0.69
N PRO A 7 10.32 -1.58 -0.56
CA PRO A 7 11.34 -1.55 0.50
C PRO A 7 10.73 -1.63 1.90
N ARG A 8 9.60 -0.94 2.12
CA ARG A 8 8.89 -0.94 3.40
C ARG A 8 8.41 -2.34 3.80
N ARG A 9 7.84 -3.10 2.86
CA ARG A 9 7.40 -4.48 3.14
C ARG A 9 8.56 -5.41 3.43
N GLN A 10 9.69 -5.22 2.73
CA GLN A 10 10.92 -5.98 3.00
C GLN A 10 11.47 -5.68 4.40
N GLU A 11 11.48 -4.40 4.79
CA GLU A 11 11.89 -3.96 6.11
C GLU A 11 10.99 -4.54 7.21
N LEU A 12 9.66 -4.44 7.07
CA LEU A 12 8.70 -4.96 8.04
C LEU A 12 8.87 -6.48 8.26
N ILE A 13 9.06 -7.26 7.20
CA ILE A 13 9.33 -8.70 7.33
C ILE A 13 10.66 -8.94 8.06
N GLY A 14 11.69 -8.12 7.80
CA GLY A 14 12.97 -8.18 8.49
C GLY A 14 12.84 -7.89 9.99
N GLN A 15 12.04 -6.87 10.36
CA GLN A 15 11.76 -6.54 11.77
C GLN A 15 11.07 -7.66 12.53
N LEU A 16 10.29 -8.52 11.85
CA LEU A 16 9.71 -9.72 12.45
C LEU A 16 10.74 -10.85 12.70
N GLY A 17 12.01 -10.65 12.34
CA GLY A 17 13.05 -11.67 12.46
C GLY A 17 12.90 -12.84 11.48
N LEU A 18 12.05 -12.71 10.49
CA LEU A 18 11.80 -13.75 9.49
C LEU A 18 12.81 -13.68 8.35
N LYS A 19 13.53 -14.77 8.10
CA LYS A 19 14.36 -14.90 6.89
C LYS A 19 13.46 -15.07 5.68
N CYS A 20 13.36 -14.03 4.86
CA CYS A 20 12.50 -14.00 3.69
C CYS A 20 13.30 -13.73 2.42
N ARG A 21 12.98 -14.47 1.35
CA ARG A 21 13.52 -14.21 0.01
C ARG A 21 12.49 -13.42 -0.78
N THR A 22 12.92 -12.35 -1.43
CA THR A 22 12.09 -11.60 -2.36
C THR A 22 12.11 -12.26 -3.74
N TYR A 23 10.92 -12.45 -4.32
CA TYR A 23 10.76 -12.89 -5.70
C TYR A 23 9.49 -12.30 -6.29
N VAL A 24 9.61 -11.56 -7.40
CA VAL A 24 8.48 -10.85 -8.01
C VAL A 24 8.25 -11.34 -9.44
N ILE A 25 7.05 -11.85 -9.70
CA ILE A 25 6.57 -12.17 -11.05
C ILE A 25 6.16 -10.86 -11.71
N LYS A 26 6.73 -10.57 -12.88
CA LYS A 26 6.37 -9.38 -13.69
C LYS A 26 5.12 -9.65 -14.52
N GLY A 27 4.34 -8.59 -14.79
CA GLY A 27 3.21 -8.66 -15.72
C GLY A 27 1.95 -9.33 -15.16
N ILE A 28 1.82 -9.44 -13.85
CA ILE A 28 0.54 -9.84 -13.25
C ILE A 28 -0.46 -8.70 -13.49
N GLU A 29 -1.54 -9.00 -14.20
CA GLU A 29 -2.65 -8.05 -14.35
C GLU A 29 -3.41 -7.92 -13.04
N GLU A 30 -3.32 -6.74 -12.42
CA GLU A 30 -3.98 -6.41 -11.14
C GLU A 30 -5.44 -6.01 -11.39
N LYS A 31 -6.26 -6.98 -11.83
CA LYS A 31 -7.67 -6.77 -12.14
C LYS A 31 -8.56 -7.19 -10.97
N TYR A 32 -9.64 -6.45 -10.81
CA TYR A 32 -10.74 -6.76 -9.91
C TYR A 32 -12.07 -6.46 -10.61
N ALA A 33 -13.18 -7.03 -10.12
CA ALA A 33 -14.51 -6.82 -10.71
C ALA A 33 -14.97 -5.36 -10.47
N GLU A 34 -15.71 -4.78 -11.42
CA GLU A 34 -16.20 -3.40 -11.33
C GLU A 34 -17.10 -3.16 -10.12
N ASP A 35 -17.82 -4.19 -9.67
CA ASP A 35 -18.68 -4.18 -8.49
C ASP A 35 -17.95 -4.47 -7.18
N THR A 36 -16.60 -4.61 -7.20
CA THR A 36 -15.82 -4.83 -5.99
C THR A 36 -15.96 -3.63 -5.05
N PRO A 37 -16.38 -3.84 -3.78
CA PRO A 37 -16.38 -2.76 -2.80
C PRO A 37 -15.00 -2.10 -2.70
N ILE A 38 -14.97 -0.77 -2.64
CA ILE A 38 -13.71 -0.01 -2.63
C ILE A 38 -12.76 -0.45 -1.52
N ASP A 39 -13.29 -0.78 -0.34
CA ASP A 39 -12.52 -1.29 0.81
C ASP A 39 -11.95 -2.71 0.59
N ASP A 40 -12.36 -3.42 -0.46
CA ASP A 40 -11.92 -4.79 -0.78
C ASP A 40 -10.95 -4.85 -1.97
N ILE A 41 -10.72 -3.75 -2.67
CA ILE A 41 -9.86 -3.70 -3.86
C ILE A 41 -8.46 -4.22 -3.55
N SER A 42 -7.79 -3.72 -2.51
CA SER A 42 -6.43 -4.15 -2.14
C SER A 42 -6.38 -5.64 -1.76
N LEU A 43 -7.43 -6.15 -1.11
CA LEU A 43 -7.54 -7.57 -0.79
C LEU A 43 -7.71 -8.42 -2.06
N CYS A 44 -8.55 -7.99 -3.00
CA CYS A 44 -8.73 -8.66 -4.29
C CYS A 44 -7.42 -8.70 -5.08
N ILE A 45 -6.70 -7.58 -5.18
CA ILE A 45 -5.40 -7.51 -5.87
C ILE A 45 -4.39 -8.43 -5.20
N SER A 46 -4.32 -8.47 -3.86
CA SER A 46 -3.42 -9.38 -3.15
C SER A 46 -3.70 -10.85 -3.46
N LYS A 47 -4.99 -11.23 -3.60
CA LYS A 47 -5.41 -12.60 -3.99
C LYS A 47 -5.03 -12.92 -5.44
N VAL A 48 -5.24 -11.99 -6.37
CA VAL A 48 -4.84 -12.14 -7.78
C VAL A 48 -3.33 -12.39 -7.88
N LYS A 49 -2.54 -11.60 -7.16
CA LYS A 49 -1.09 -11.82 -7.06
C LYS A 49 -0.78 -13.22 -6.50
N ALA A 50 -1.41 -13.63 -5.41
CA ALA A 50 -1.19 -14.92 -4.77
C ALA A 50 -1.47 -16.11 -5.70
N GLU A 51 -2.54 -16.03 -6.51
CA GLU A 51 -2.89 -17.09 -7.46
C GLU A 51 -1.81 -17.30 -8.54
N ALA A 52 -1.17 -16.23 -9.01
CA ALA A 52 -0.04 -16.33 -9.94
C ALA A 52 1.14 -17.10 -9.33
N TYR A 53 1.43 -16.88 -8.05
CA TYR A 53 2.50 -17.60 -7.33
C TYR A 53 2.12 -19.04 -7.03
N ARG A 54 0.85 -19.31 -6.71
CA ARG A 54 0.36 -20.65 -6.38
C ARG A 54 0.66 -21.67 -7.48
N ARG A 55 0.68 -21.23 -8.75
CA ARG A 55 0.99 -22.09 -9.91
C ARG A 55 2.45 -22.55 -9.96
N ILE A 56 3.35 -21.82 -9.29
CA ILE A 56 4.79 -22.10 -9.32
C ILE A 56 5.36 -22.52 -7.95
N ILE A 57 4.55 -22.50 -6.89
CA ILE A 57 4.97 -22.96 -5.56
C ILE A 57 5.31 -24.46 -5.61
N THR A 58 6.50 -24.78 -5.09
CA THR A 58 6.96 -26.17 -4.93
C THR A 58 7.31 -26.45 -3.46
N GLY A 59 7.05 -27.69 -3.02
CA GLY A 59 7.42 -28.13 -1.67
C GLY A 59 6.73 -27.32 -0.56
N ASN A 60 7.49 -26.95 0.46
CA ASN A 60 7.02 -26.27 1.67
C ASN A 60 7.17 -24.73 1.59
N GLN A 61 7.10 -24.16 0.40
CA GLN A 61 7.20 -22.73 0.23
C GLN A 61 5.92 -22.03 0.70
N LEU A 62 6.11 -20.88 1.38
CA LEU A 62 5.07 -19.94 1.73
C LEU A 62 5.35 -18.62 0.99
N VAL A 63 4.33 -18.06 0.36
CA VAL A 63 4.41 -16.79 -0.36
C VAL A 63 3.46 -15.77 0.29
N ILE A 64 3.97 -14.58 0.53
CA ILE A 64 3.20 -13.43 1.02
C ILE A 64 3.07 -12.43 -0.12
N THR A 65 1.82 -12.13 -0.48
CA THR A 65 1.46 -11.05 -1.41
C THR A 65 0.68 -9.98 -0.66
N ALA A 66 0.82 -8.74 -1.06
CA ALA A 66 0.08 -7.64 -0.48
C ALA A 66 -0.17 -6.54 -1.51
N ASP A 67 -1.22 -5.77 -1.26
CA ASP A 67 -1.52 -4.54 -1.96
C ASP A 67 -2.02 -3.48 -0.99
N THR A 68 -1.83 -2.20 -1.32
CA THR A 68 -2.24 -1.08 -0.47
C THR A 68 -2.86 0.00 -1.33
N ILE A 69 -4.02 0.49 -0.93
CA ILE A 69 -4.70 1.64 -1.53
C ILE A 69 -5.00 2.68 -0.43
N VAL A 70 -5.09 3.93 -0.85
CA VAL A 70 -5.61 5.03 -0.04
C VAL A 70 -7.02 5.34 -0.54
N ILE A 71 -7.96 5.56 0.37
CA ILE A 71 -9.35 5.90 0.03
C ILE A 71 -9.69 7.23 0.68
N CYS A 72 -10.04 8.22 -0.15
CA CYS A 72 -10.48 9.53 0.29
C CYS A 72 -11.74 9.95 -0.48
N ASP A 73 -12.76 10.42 0.23
CA ASP A 73 -14.03 10.86 -0.34
C ASP A 73 -14.68 9.82 -1.30
N GLY A 74 -14.51 8.52 -1.01
CA GLY A 74 -15.06 7.43 -1.82
C GLY A 74 -14.24 7.12 -3.08
N GLU A 75 -13.09 7.74 -3.28
CA GLU A 75 -12.17 7.50 -4.40
C GLU A 75 -10.94 6.72 -3.94
N ALA A 76 -10.56 5.68 -4.68
CA ALA A 76 -9.33 4.93 -4.44
C ALA A 76 -8.14 5.62 -5.12
N LEU A 77 -7.15 6.00 -4.32
CA LEU A 77 -5.91 6.60 -4.77
C LEU A 77 -4.80 5.54 -4.76
N GLY A 78 -4.33 5.19 -5.94
CA GLY A 78 -3.17 4.32 -6.12
C GLY A 78 -1.86 5.11 -6.04
N LYS A 79 -0.84 4.59 -6.74
CA LYS A 79 0.43 5.32 -6.90
C LYS A 79 0.28 6.39 -7.96
N PRO A 80 0.77 7.60 -7.73
CA PRO A 80 0.81 8.63 -8.77
C PRO A 80 1.78 8.22 -9.88
N LYS A 81 1.47 8.61 -11.11
CA LYS A 81 2.31 8.33 -12.29
C LYS A 81 3.53 9.24 -12.39
N ASP A 82 3.42 10.43 -11.81
CA ASP A 82 4.45 11.49 -11.82
C ASP A 82 4.30 12.40 -10.59
N ASP A 83 5.21 13.36 -10.46
CA ASP A 83 5.23 14.32 -9.35
C ASP A 83 4.02 15.28 -9.41
N ASP A 84 3.51 15.64 -10.58
CA ASP A 84 2.33 16.49 -10.71
C ASP A 84 1.09 15.79 -10.16
N GLU A 85 0.88 14.53 -10.50
CA GLU A 85 -0.21 13.73 -9.92
C GLU A 85 -0.04 13.52 -8.42
N ALA A 86 1.21 13.39 -7.93
CA ALA A 86 1.50 13.32 -6.50
C ALA A 86 1.06 14.60 -5.76
N VAL A 87 1.33 15.77 -6.33
CA VAL A 87 0.86 17.07 -5.78
C VAL A 87 -0.67 17.10 -5.72
N GLU A 88 -1.36 16.71 -6.79
CA GLU A 88 -2.83 16.69 -6.81
C GLU A 88 -3.42 15.70 -5.79
N MET A 89 -2.81 14.52 -5.63
CA MET A 89 -3.24 13.56 -4.60
C MET A 89 -3.10 14.14 -3.20
N LEU A 90 -1.97 14.78 -2.88
CA LEU A 90 -1.74 15.37 -1.56
C LEU A 90 -2.68 16.56 -1.29
N ARG A 91 -3.03 17.36 -2.31
CA ARG A 91 -4.06 18.39 -2.19
C ARG A 91 -5.43 17.81 -1.83
N LYS A 92 -5.79 16.67 -2.43
CA LYS A 92 -7.03 15.95 -2.09
C LYS A 92 -7.05 15.44 -0.65
N LEU A 93 -5.90 15.05 -0.11
CA LEU A 93 -5.77 14.51 1.24
C LEU A 93 -5.66 15.60 2.32
N SER A 94 -5.13 16.78 1.97
CA SER A 94 -4.92 17.90 2.89
C SER A 94 -6.20 18.29 3.64
N GLY A 95 -6.11 18.42 4.96
CA GLY A 95 -7.23 18.78 5.84
C GLY A 95 -8.32 17.71 5.99
N LYS A 96 -8.07 16.46 5.56
CA LYS A 96 -9.09 15.40 5.56
C LYS A 96 -8.64 14.15 6.29
N THR A 97 -9.64 13.34 6.65
CA THR A 97 -9.42 11.96 7.08
C THR A 97 -9.58 11.04 5.86
N HIS A 98 -8.59 10.18 5.67
CA HIS A 98 -8.60 9.16 4.63
C HIS A 98 -8.26 7.78 5.21
N LYS A 99 -8.58 6.73 4.48
CA LYS A 99 -8.29 5.35 4.87
C LYS A 99 -7.08 4.83 4.12
N VAL A 100 -6.22 4.12 4.81
CA VAL A 100 -5.19 3.27 4.20
C VAL A 100 -5.61 1.82 4.39
N VAL A 101 -5.83 1.11 3.29
CA VAL A 101 -6.30 -0.28 3.32
C VAL A 101 -5.26 -1.18 2.67
N THR A 102 -4.70 -2.09 3.47
CA THR A 102 -3.77 -3.11 2.99
C THR A 102 -4.42 -4.48 3.01
N GLY A 103 -4.52 -5.10 1.84
CA GLY A 103 -4.87 -6.50 1.68
C GLY A 103 -3.63 -7.38 1.69
N VAL A 104 -3.66 -8.46 2.45
CA VAL A 104 -2.55 -9.44 2.54
C VAL A 104 -3.09 -10.83 2.24
N THR A 105 -2.36 -11.57 1.41
CA THR A 105 -2.64 -12.97 1.15
C THR A 105 -1.38 -13.81 1.38
N ILE A 106 -1.52 -14.82 2.22
CA ILE A 106 -0.50 -15.80 2.52
C ILE A 106 -0.90 -17.11 1.85
N THR A 107 -0.08 -17.62 0.95
CA THR A 107 -0.41 -18.84 0.21
C THR A 107 0.72 -19.86 0.25
N THR A 108 0.31 -21.11 0.33
CA THR A 108 1.15 -22.30 0.13
C THR A 108 0.54 -23.12 -1.02
N LYS A 109 1.15 -24.23 -1.37
CA LYS A 109 0.58 -25.13 -2.39
C LYS A 109 -0.88 -25.55 -2.06
N ASN A 110 -1.18 -25.75 -0.77
CA ASN A 110 -2.43 -26.40 -0.33
C ASN A 110 -3.36 -25.48 0.46
N ARG A 111 -2.90 -24.31 0.91
CA ARG A 111 -3.68 -23.42 1.77
C ARG A 111 -3.46 -21.95 1.37
N THR A 112 -4.52 -21.18 1.46
CA THR A 112 -4.50 -19.74 1.28
C THR A 112 -5.27 -19.09 2.42
N SER A 113 -4.70 -18.05 3.01
CA SER A 113 -5.35 -17.19 4.01
C SER A 113 -5.20 -15.74 3.57
N SER A 114 -6.28 -14.99 3.68
CA SER A 114 -6.31 -13.58 3.26
C SER A 114 -7.00 -12.73 4.32
N PHE A 115 -6.49 -11.53 4.54
CA PHE A 115 -7.09 -10.55 5.44
C PHE A 115 -6.76 -9.14 4.96
N LYS A 116 -7.51 -8.16 5.45
CA LYS A 116 -7.21 -6.74 5.23
C LYS A 116 -7.07 -6.00 6.56
N VAL A 117 -6.28 -4.94 6.55
CA VAL A 117 -6.12 -4.01 7.66
C VAL A 117 -6.44 -2.62 7.17
N THR A 118 -7.26 -1.90 7.92
CA THR A 118 -7.64 -0.52 7.65
C THR A 118 -7.11 0.38 8.75
N THR A 119 -6.59 1.53 8.37
CA THR A 119 -6.15 2.59 9.28
C THR A 119 -6.68 3.92 8.77
N ASP A 120 -7.37 4.67 9.61
CA ASP A 120 -7.77 6.03 9.29
C ASP A 120 -6.61 6.96 9.65
N VAL A 121 -6.30 7.88 8.73
CA VAL A 121 -5.26 8.91 8.90
C VAL A 121 -5.90 10.26 8.73
N GLU A 122 -5.77 11.12 9.74
CA GLU A 122 -6.22 12.50 9.70
C GLU A 122 -5.04 13.41 9.36
N PHE A 123 -5.17 14.16 8.25
CA PHE A 123 -4.21 15.18 7.87
C PHE A 123 -4.65 16.56 8.33
N ASP A 124 -3.69 17.37 8.79
CA ASP A 124 -3.86 18.82 8.88
C ASP A 124 -3.91 19.47 7.50
N GLU A 125 -4.40 20.71 7.43
CA GLU A 125 -4.28 21.50 6.22
C GLU A 125 -2.80 21.76 5.92
N MET A 126 -2.39 21.41 4.71
CA MET A 126 -1.04 21.65 4.20
C MET A 126 -1.08 22.72 3.12
N SER A 127 -0.13 23.66 3.17
CA SER A 127 0.03 24.65 2.12
C SER A 127 0.56 24.03 0.81
N ASP A 128 0.33 24.72 -0.30
CA ASP A 128 0.88 24.31 -1.61
C ASP A 128 2.42 24.25 -1.60
N GLU A 129 3.06 25.13 -0.86
CA GLU A 129 4.51 25.16 -0.70
C GLU A 129 5.03 23.91 0.04
N GLU A 130 4.36 23.48 1.10
CA GLU A 130 4.71 22.27 1.86
C GLU A 130 4.53 21.01 1.01
N ILE A 131 3.42 20.92 0.27
CA ILE A 131 3.13 19.79 -0.63
C ILE A 131 4.20 19.72 -1.72
N LYS A 132 4.51 20.83 -2.40
CA LYS A 132 5.52 20.88 -3.45
C LYS A 132 6.91 20.55 -2.93
N TYR A 133 7.29 21.11 -1.78
CA TYR A 133 8.57 20.81 -1.14
C TYR A 133 8.72 19.30 -0.87
N TYR A 134 7.67 18.68 -0.34
CA TYR A 134 7.70 17.24 -0.07
C TYR A 134 7.84 16.42 -1.36
N VAL A 135 7.05 16.70 -2.39
CA VAL A 135 7.10 15.97 -3.66
C VAL A 135 8.45 16.14 -4.35
N GLU A 136 8.98 17.35 -4.43
CA GLU A 136 10.29 17.64 -5.03
C GLU A 136 11.45 16.95 -4.31
N LYS A 137 11.35 16.81 -2.98
CA LYS A 137 12.43 16.23 -2.19
C LYS A 137 12.37 14.70 -2.09
N PHE A 138 11.17 14.13 -2.05
CA PHE A 138 10.97 12.70 -1.75
C PHE A 138 10.47 11.87 -2.94
N HIS A 139 9.98 12.49 -4.02
CA HIS A 139 9.47 11.83 -5.21
C HIS A 139 8.57 10.62 -4.90
N PRO A 140 7.40 10.81 -4.23
CA PRO A 140 6.62 9.73 -3.64
C PRO A 140 5.80 8.91 -4.64
N THR A 141 6.28 8.73 -5.86
CA THR A 141 5.61 8.02 -6.96
C THR A 141 5.54 6.49 -6.76
N ASP A 142 6.25 5.97 -5.78
CA ASP A 142 6.21 4.55 -5.40
C ASP A 142 5.14 4.23 -4.33
N LYS A 143 4.39 5.24 -3.85
CA LYS A 143 3.51 5.16 -2.69
C LYS A 143 2.05 5.43 -3.05
N ALA A 144 1.12 4.58 -2.57
CA ALA A 144 -0.31 4.85 -2.66
C ALA A 144 -0.66 6.13 -1.91
N GLY A 145 -1.47 7.01 -2.52
CA GLY A 145 -1.81 8.32 -1.96
C GLY A 145 -0.65 9.31 -1.95
N ALA A 146 0.46 9.00 -2.62
CA ALA A 146 1.62 9.87 -2.78
C ALA A 146 2.31 10.29 -1.48
N TYR A 147 2.28 9.49 -0.41
CA TYR A 147 3.01 9.81 0.83
C TYR A 147 3.49 8.58 1.59
N GLY A 148 4.51 8.80 2.44
CA GLY A 148 4.95 7.84 3.46
C GLY A 148 4.92 8.51 4.83
N ILE A 149 4.18 7.94 5.78
CA ILE A 149 4.03 8.49 7.14
C ILE A 149 5.36 8.58 7.89
N GLN A 150 6.35 7.77 7.50
CA GLN A 150 7.68 7.76 8.10
C GLN A 150 8.58 8.90 7.58
N GLU A 151 8.13 9.61 6.55
CA GLU A 151 8.86 10.72 5.94
C GLU A 151 8.47 12.08 6.56
N TRP A 152 9.08 13.16 6.08
CA TRP A 152 8.85 14.52 6.58
C TRP A 152 7.37 14.90 6.66
N ILE A 153 6.56 14.52 5.66
CA ILE A 153 5.12 14.82 5.60
C ILE A 153 4.35 14.19 6.78
N GLY A 154 4.81 13.04 7.28
CA GLY A 154 4.22 12.43 8.47
C GLY A 154 4.44 13.26 9.73
N CYS A 155 5.57 13.98 9.81
CA CYS A 155 5.88 14.84 10.96
C CYS A 155 5.03 16.12 10.98
N ILE A 156 4.75 16.72 9.80
CA ILE A 156 4.12 18.04 9.73
C ILE A 156 2.62 17.96 9.39
N GLY A 157 2.20 16.92 8.65
CA GLY A 157 0.85 16.82 8.09
C GLY A 157 -0.07 15.84 8.80
N VAL A 158 0.45 14.87 9.56
CA VAL A 158 -0.42 13.88 10.25
C VAL A 158 -0.85 14.42 11.61
N LYS A 159 -2.15 14.63 11.76
CA LYS A 159 -2.80 15.07 13.00
C LYS A 159 -3.20 13.90 13.88
N GLY A 160 -3.61 12.79 13.29
CA GLY A 160 -4.07 11.63 14.02
C GLY A 160 -4.10 10.34 13.20
N ILE A 161 -4.06 9.21 13.91
CA ILE A 161 -4.16 7.87 13.33
C ILE A 161 -5.12 7.05 14.19
N ASN A 162 -6.06 6.37 13.54
CA ASN A 162 -6.90 5.36 14.18
C ASN A 162 -6.66 4.02 13.49
N GLY A 163 -5.86 3.16 14.11
CA GLY A 163 -5.41 1.88 13.56
C GLY A 163 -3.92 1.64 13.77
N SER A 164 -3.27 1.00 12.81
CA SER A 164 -1.85 0.64 12.89
C SER A 164 -0.98 1.61 12.10
N PHE A 165 0.02 2.21 12.77
CA PHE A 165 1.07 2.99 12.11
C PHE A 165 1.81 2.18 11.03
N TYR A 166 2.08 0.89 11.30
CA TYR A 166 2.77 0.02 10.34
C TYR A 166 1.94 -0.34 9.10
N ASN A 167 0.64 -0.05 9.11
CA ASN A 167 -0.21 -0.21 7.93
C ASN A 167 -0.11 0.97 6.97
N VAL A 168 0.33 2.13 7.44
CA VAL A 168 0.47 3.38 6.69
C VAL A 168 1.91 3.56 6.22
#